data_ae652f59553c33add1084607d2631e19
#
_entry.id   ae652f59553c33add1084607d2631e19
#
_cell.length_a   1.000
_cell.length_b   1.000
_cell.length_c   1.000
_cell.angle_alpha   90.00
_cell.angle_beta   90.00
_cell.angle_gamma   90.00
#
_symmetry.space_group_name_H-M   'P 1'
#
loop_
_entity.id
_entity.type
_entity.pdbx_description
1 polymer ?
#
loop_
_entity_poly.entity_id
_entity_poly.type
_entity_poly.pdbx_seq_one_letter_code
_entity_poly.pdbx_strand_id
1 'polypeptide(L)'
;MVADMNVDVLDQGSSSRTFQITAQSGSHVLLDHVLKKLLESEQTAAQHRNETGLTPQNYKFSLIGSTNEDGRQLYILQVEPKVNRKLLYRGKIWVDAQDYAVVRVEAQPAENPSFWIRSTDIHHVYTKVNEFWLPQRNVSQSKIRFGGSATLTIDYSDYRFKDPEIPSAQASPIASGSPDVK
;
A
#
# COMPACT_ATOMS: atom_id res chain seq x y z
N MET A 1 13.08 -23.01 -1.81
CA MET A 1 13.70 -21.93 -2.63
C MET A 1 13.47 -20.63 -1.89
N VAL A 2 14.47 -19.78 -1.81
CA VAL A 2 14.42 -18.44 -1.19
C VAL A 2 14.93 -17.43 -2.19
N ALA A 3 14.38 -16.22 -2.19
CA ALA A 3 14.89 -15.08 -2.94
C ALA A 3 14.58 -13.81 -2.15
N ASP A 4 15.50 -12.86 -2.21
CA ASP A 4 15.43 -11.57 -1.57
C ASP A 4 15.61 -10.46 -2.60
N MET A 5 14.93 -9.33 -2.42
CA MET A 5 15.01 -8.17 -3.30
C MET A 5 14.88 -6.89 -2.47
N ASN A 6 15.79 -5.96 -2.68
CA ASN A 6 15.71 -4.60 -2.15
C ASN A 6 15.23 -3.67 -3.25
N VAL A 7 14.29 -2.79 -2.91
CA VAL A 7 13.65 -1.91 -3.88
C VAL A 7 13.49 -0.52 -3.26
N ASP A 8 13.97 0.49 -3.96
CA ASP A 8 13.63 1.86 -3.68
C ASP A 8 12.29 2.21 -4.31
N VAL A 9 11.40 2.79 -3.54
CA VAL A 9 10.06 3.16 -3.99
C VAL A 9 9.91 4.66 -3.93
N LEU A 10 9.60 5.27 -5.07
CA LEU A 10 9.20 6.67 -5.15
C LEU A 10 7.69 6.75 -5.36
N ASP A 11 6.98 7.25 -4.36
CA ASP A 11 5.54 7.52 -4.42
C ASP A 11 5.33 9.02 -4.64
N GLN A 12 4.74 9.39 -5.78
CA GLN A 12 4.45 10.77 -6.17
C GLN A 12 2.95 11.09 -5.98
N GLY A 13 2.35 10.60 -4.91
CA GLY A 13 0.96 10.85 -4.58
C GLY A 13 -0.02 9.90 -5.28
N SER A 14 -1.15 10.44 -5.76
CA SER A 14 -2.29 9.60 -6.16
C SER A 14 -2.14 8.84 -7.48
N SER A 15 -1.13 9.13 -8.30
CA SER A 15 -1.12 8.64 -9.68
C SER A 15 0.16 7.93 -10.13
N SER A 16 1.24 7.99 -9.37
CA SER A 16 2.51 7.43 -9.85
C SER A 16 3.32 6.83 -8.72
N ARG A 17 3.64 5.55 -8.87
CA ARG A 17 4.57 4.83 -8.01
C ARG A 17 5.61 4.17 -8.90
N THR A 18 6.88 4.49 -8.68
CA THR A 18 8.00 3.92 -9.42
C THR A 18 8.87 3.09 -8.49
N PHE A 19 9.47 2.04 -9.05
CA PHE A 19 10.29 1.08 -8.33
C PHE A 19 11.66 1.00 -8.98
N GLN A 20 12.70 1.03 -8.15
CA GLN A 20 14.08 0.79 -8.58
C GLN A 20 14.66 -0.36 -7.75
N ILE A 21 14.97 -1.48 -8.41
CA ILE A 21 15.61 -2.61 -7.74
C ILE A 21 17.07 -2.24 -7.49
N THR A 22 17.47 -2.24 -6.22
CA THR A 22 18.82 -1.87 -5.78
C THR A 22 19.72 -3.07 -5.49
N ALA A 23 19.10 -4.19 -5.07
CA ALA A 23 19.79 -5.46 -4.87
C ALA A 23 18.84 -6.62 -5.03
N GLN A 24 19.35 -7.76 -5.46
CA GLN A 24 18.59 -9.01 -5.51
C GLN A 24 19.51 -10.21 -5.33
N SER A 25 18.99 -11.27 -4.70
CA SER A 25 19.71 -12.51 -4.47
C SER A 25 18.78 -13.72 -4.43
N GLY A 26 19.33 -14.91 -4.62
CA GLY A 26 18.61 -16.17 -4.51
C GLY A 26 18.05 -16.71 -5.81
N SER A 27 16.90 -17.35 -5.77
CA SER A 27 16.31 -18.06 -6.91
C SER A 27 15.84 -17.13 -8.03
N HIS A 28 16.41 -17.25 -9.22
CA HIS A 28 15.99 -16.50 -10.41
C HIS A 28 14.52 -16.70 -10.77
N VAL A 29 13.98 -17.92 -10.54
CA VAL A 29 12.57 -18.21 -10.78
C VAL A 29 11.67 -17.38 -9.87
N LEU A 30 12.02 -17.23 -8.58
CA LEU A 30 11.27 -16.41 -7.64
C LEU A 30 11.44 -14.92 -7.95
N LEU A 31 12.65 -14.48 -8.31
CA LEU A 31 12.91 -13.09 -8.68
C LEU A 31 12.09 -12.67 -9.89
N ASP A 32 12.12 -13.45 -10.97
CA ASP A 32 11.50 -13.07 -12.24
C ASP A 32 9.99 -13.33 -12.28
N HIS A 33 9.52 -14.43 -11.69
CA HIS A 33 8.11 -14.83 -11.81
C HIS A 33 7.25 -14.45 -10.61
N VAL A 34 7.84 -14.10 -9.47
CA VAL A 34 7.09 -13.73 -8.27
C VAL A 34 7.34 -12.28 -7.91
N LEU A 35 8.58 -11.90 -7.58
CA LEU A 35 8.85 -10.58 -7.03
C LEU A 35 8.67 -9.45 -8.06
N LYS A 36 9.12 -9.63 -9.30
CA LYS A 36 8.89 -8.63 -10.37
C LYS A 36 7.40 -8.47 -10.68
N LYS A 37 6.65 -9.58 -10.78
CA LYS A 37 5.19 -9.52 -11.00
C LYS A 37 4.45 -8.87 -9.84
N LEU A 38 4.95 -9.01 -8.61
CA LEU A 38 4.40 -8.30 -7.47
C LEU A 38 4.55 -6.79 -7.64
N LEU A 39 5.74 -6.30 -8.00
CA LEU A 39 5.97 -4.88 -8.25
C LEU A 39 5.06 -4.33 -9.36
N GLU A 40 4.88 -5.08 -10.43
CA GLU A 40 3.93 -4.74 -11.51
C GLU A 40 2.48 -4.68 -11.00
N SER A 41 2.08 -5.62 -10.13
CA SER A 41 0.73 -5.63 -9.55
C SER A 41 0.51 -4.47 -8.58
N GLU A 42 1.50 -4.09 -7.79
CA GLU A 42 1.47 -2.91 -6.92
C GLU A 42 1.34 -1.61 -7.74
N GLN A 43 2.06 -1.50 -8.85
CA GLN A 43 1.94 -0.37 -9.77
C GLN A 43 0.53 -0.30 -10.39
N THR A 44 0.00 -1.42 -10.82
CA THR A 44 -1.37 -1.52 -11.36
C THR A 44 -2.41 -1.16 -10.31
N ALA A 45 -2.28 -1.65 -9.07
CA ALA A 45 -3.18 -1.31 -7.97
C ALA A 45 -3.17 0.19 -7.65
N ALA A 46 -2.00 0.83 -7.72
CA ALA A 46 -1.88 2.27 -7.52
C ALA A 46 -2.62 3.08 -8.60
N GLN A 47 -2.62 2.60 -9.85
CA GLN A 47 -3.38 3.23 -10.95
C GLN A 47 -4.90 3.05 -10.81
N HIS A 48 -5.36 1.98 -10.17
CA HIS A 48 -6.78 1.64 -9.99
C HIS A 48 -7.27 1.87 -8.56
N ARG A 49 -6.72 2.83 -7.83
CA ARG A 49 -7.09 3.11 -6.41
C ARG A 49 -8.59 3.29 -6.18
N ASN A 50 -9.31 3.87 -7.13
CA ASN A 50 -10.76 4.04 -7.02
C ASN A 50 -11.52 2.70 -6.99
N GLU A 51 -10.98 1.68 -7.66
CA GLU A 51 -11.58 0.35 -7.75
C GLU A 51 -11.09 -0.62 -6.66
N THR A 52 -9.91 -0.37 -6.12
CA THR A 52 -9.24 -1.26 -5.14
C THR A 52 -9.23 -0.68 -3.74
N GLY A 53 -9.45 0.62 -3.59
CA GLY A 53 -9.41 1.33 -2.33
C GLY A 53 -10.40 0.80 -1.30
N LEU A 54 -9.99 0.83 -0.04
CA LEU A 54 -10.80 0.44 1.11
C LEU A 54 -11.81 1.56 1.43
N THR A 55 -12.83 1.66 0.59
CA THR A 55 -13.86 2.71 0.62
C THR A 55 -15.26 2.13 0.72
N PRO A 56 -16.26 2.91 1.17
CA PRO A 56 -17.66 2.48 1.17
C PRO A 56 -18.23 2.14 -0.21
N GLN A 57 -17.61 2.61 -1.30
CA GLN A 57 -17.99 2.24 -2.65
C GLN A 57 -17.69 0.77 -2.94
N ASN A 58 -16.52 0.30 -2.48
CA ASN A 58 -16.01 -1.03 -2.78
C ASN A 58 -16.36 -2.07 -1.70
N TYR A 59 -16.57 -1.63 -0.46
CA TYR A 59 -16.72 -2.51 0.71
C TYR A 59 -17.95 -2.21 1.55
N LYS A 60 -18.43 -3.25 2.22
CA LYS A 60 -19.29 -3.15 3.41
C LYS A 60 -18.41 -3.23 4.65
N PHE A 61 -18.67 -2.36 5.62
CA PHE A 61 -17.97 -2.30 6.90
C PHE A 61 -18.94 -2.62 8.03
N SER A 62 -18.50 -3.41 8.99
CA SER A 62 -19.25 -3.70 10.21
C SER A 62 -18.33 -3.59 11.41
N LEU A 63 -18.68 -2.76 12.36
CA LEU A 63 -17.95 -2.68 13.64
C LEU A 63 -18.21 -3.97 14.43
N ILE A 64 -17.16 -4.70 14.75
CA ILE A 64 -17.25 -5.98 15.46
C ILE A 64 -16.62 -5.93 16.86
N GLY A 65 -15.92 -4.85 17.22
CA GLY A 65 -15.33 -4.66 18.52
C GLY A 65 -14.34 -3.51 18.58
N SER A 66 -13.68 -3.42 19.71
CA SER A 66 -12.56 -2.52 19.95
C SER A 66 -11.54 -3.18 20.88
N THR A 67 -10.30 -2.72 20.82
CA THR A 67 -9.20 -3.17 21.67
C THR A 67 -8.31 -2.00 22.06
N ASN A 68 -7.46 -2.19 23.05
CA ASN A 68 -6.42 -1.25 23.45
C ASN A 68 -5.06 -1.93 23.20
N GLU A 69 -4.23 -1.37 22.35
CA GLU A 69 -2.90 -1.88 22.04
C GLU A 69 -1.90 -0.71 22.11
N ASP A 70 -0.84 -0.89 22.88
CA ASP A 70 0.23 0.10 23.09
C ASP A 70 -0.29 1.49 23.52
N GLY A 71 -1.37 1.49 24.35
CA GLY A 71 -2.00 2.71 24.83
C GLY A 71 -2.92 3.43 23.83
N ARG A 72 -3.16 2.85 22.66
CA ARG A 72 -4.06 3.36 21.63
C ARG A 72 -5.33 2.53 21.55
N GLN A 73 -6.47 3.19 21.52
CA GLN A 73 -7.76 2.53 21.26
C GLN A 73 -7.90 2.26 19.77
N LEU A 74 -8.24 1.02 19.42
CA LEU A 74 -8.46 0.59 18.05
C LEU A 74 -9.88 0.06 17.88
N TYR A 75 -10.57 0.47 16.83
CA TYR A 75 -11.81 -0.15 16.38
C TYR A 75 -11.48 -1.33 15.47
N ILE A 76 -12.23 -2.42 15.63
CA ILE A 76 -12.11 -3.62 14.80
C ILE A 76 -13.30 -3.66 13.86
N LEU A 77 -13.03 -3.55 12.57
CA LEU A 77 -14.05 -3.61 11.53
C LEU A 77 -13.90 -4.88 10.71
N GLN A 78 -15.01 -5.60 10.53
CA GLN A 78 -15.14 -6.59 9.46
C GLN A 78 -15.31 -5.87 8.13
N VAL A 79 -14.57 -6.28 7.12
CA VAL A 79 -14.65 -5.74 5.76
C VAL A 79 -15.00 -6.84 4.76
N GLU A 80 -16.01 -6.57 3.93
CA GLU A 80 -16.46 -7.47 2.88
C GLU A 80 -16.58 -6.70 1.56
N PRO A 81 -15.92 -7.14 0.49
CA PRO A 81 -16.04 -6.50 -0.80
C PRO A 81 -17.47 -6.65 -1.35
N LYS A 82 -18.00 -5.61 -1.95
CA LYS A 82 -19.34 -5.62 -2.58
C LYS A 82 -19.39 -6.47 -3.84
N VAL A 83 -18.23 -6.66 -4.49
CA VAL A 83 -18.04 -7.50 -5.65
C VAL A 83 -16.76 -8.32 -5.48
N ASN A 84 -16.76 -9.57 -5.96
CA ASN A 84 -15.55 -10.36 -6.00
C ASN A 84 -14.70 -9.90 -7.18
N ARG A 85 -13.53 -9.35 -6.88
CA ARG A 85 -12.51 -8.95 -7.87
C ARG A 85 -11.13 -9.24 -7.34
N LYS A 86 -10.19 -9.46 -8.24
CA LYS A 86 -8.76 -9.47 -7.90
C LYS A 86 -8.39 -8.15 -7.23
N LEU A 87 -7.43 -8.17 -6.34
CA LEU A 87 -6.93 -7.05 -5.54
C LEU A 87 -7.89 -6.55 -4.44
N LEU A 88 -9.12 -7.06 -4.35
CA LEU A 88 -9.96 -6.86 -3.18
C LEU A 88 -9.77 -8.01 -2.18
N TYR A 89 -10.04 -7.74 -0.90
CA TYR A 89 -9.88 -8.73 0.17
C TYR A 89 -11.05 -8.69 1.14
N ARG A 90 -11.25 -9.75 1.89
CA ARG A 90 -12.21 -9.86 2.98
C ARG A 90 -11.51 -10.22 4.27
N GLY A 91 -11.96 -9.69 5.40
CA GLY A 91 -11.35 -9.96 6.69
C GLY A 91 -11.58 -8.86 7.68
N LYS A 92 -10.59 -8.58 8.50
CA LYS A 92 -10.65 -7.59 9.58
C LYS A 92 -9.62 -6.50 9.35
N ILE A 93 -9.99 -5.28 9.75
CA ILE A 93 -9.06 -4.17 9.85
C ILE A 93 -9.15 -3.56 11.25
N TRP A 94 -8.03 -3.06 11.72
CA TRP A 94 -7.93 -2.28 12.95
C TRP A 94 -7.72 -0.83 12.56
N VAL A 95 -8.53 0.03 13.13
CA VAL A 95 -8.55 1.46 12.83
C VAL A 95 -8.26 2.22 14.12
N ASP A 96 -7.25 3.06 14.10
CA ASP A 96 -6.92 3.95 15.22
C ASP A 96 -8.08 4.89 15.51
N ALA A 97 -8.49 4.99 16.78
CA ALA A 97 -9.65 5.79 17.18
C ALA A 97 -9.39 7.30 17.16
N GLN A 98 -8.13 7.73 17.14
CA GLN A 98 -7.71 9.12 17.12
C GLN A 98 -7.49 9.63 15.69
N ASP A 99 -6.70 8.86 14.93
CA ASP A 99 -6.27 9.26 13.60
C ASP A 99 -7.23 8.74 12.51
N TYR A 100 -8.14 7.83 12.85
CA TYR A 100 -9.05 7.12 11.91
C TYR A 100 -8.31 6.45 10.75
N ALA A 101 -7.09 6.05 11.01
CA ALA A 101 -6.23 5.38 10.04
C ALA A 101 -6.22 3.87 10.27
N VAL A 102 -6.09 3.10 9.19
CA VAL A 102 -5.89 1.64 9.28
C VAL A 102 -4.48 1.38 9.79
N VAL A 103 -4.37 0.62 10.88
CA VAL A 103 -3.09 0.27 11.51
C VAL A 103 -2.72 -1.20 11.31
N ARG A 104 -3.72 -2.04 11.04
CA ARG A 104 -3.51 -3.47 10.76
C ARG A 104 -4.61 -4.01 9.87
N VAL A 105 -4.25 -4.97 9.02
CA VAL A 105 -5.17 -5.75 8.18
C VAL A 105 -4.89 -7.22 8.38
N GLU A 106 -5.93 -8.02 8.60
CA GLU A 106 -5.89 -9.48 8.57
C GLU A 106 -7.00 -9.95 7.65
N ALA A 107 -6.63 -10.47 6.49
CA ALA A 107 -7.58 -10.69 5.41
C ALA A 107 -7.18 -11.85 4.50
N GLN A 108 -8.09 -12.20 3.60
CA GLN A 108 -7.86 -13.11 2.49
C GLN A 108 -8.31 -12.43 1.19
N PRO A 109 -7.69 -12.71 0.05
CA PRO A 109 -8.15 -12.20 -1.24
C PRO A 109 -9.63 -12.56 -1.46
N ALA A 110 -10.40 -11.62 -2.02
CA ALA A 110 -11.79 -11.87 -2.40
C ALA A 110 -11.90 -12.90 -3.52
N GLU A 111 -10.88 -12.96 -4.35
CA GLU A 111 -10.72 -13.93 -5.45
C GLU A 111 -9.29 -14.48 -5.42
N ASN A 112 -9.14 -15.79 -5.52
CA ASN A 112 -7.81 -16.40 -5.54
C ASN A 112 -7.01 -15.88 -6.74
N PRO A 113 -5.76 -15.43 -6.50
CA PRO A 113 -4.94 -14.83 -7.56
C PRO A 113 -4.56 -15.83 -8.67
N SER A 114 -4.59 -17.14 -8.37
CA SER A 114 -4.22 -18.20 -9.31
C SER A 114 -4.92 -19.51 -8.98
N PHE A 115 -5.19 -20.32 -9.99
CA PHE A 115 -5.72 -21.70 -9.82
C PHE A 115 -4.84 -22.57 -8.91
N TRP A 116 -3.52 -22.35 -8.92
CA TRP A 116 -2.57 -23.12 -8.12
C TRP A 116 -2.59 -22.77 -6.64
N ILE A 117 -3.17 -21.65 -6.26
CA ILE A 117 -3.27 -21.18 -4.88
C ILE A 117 -4.62 -21.65 -4.31
N ARG A 118 -4.55 -22.38 -3.18
CA ARG A 118 -5.73 -22.85 -2.46
C ARG A 118 -6.31 -21.73 -1.57
N SER A 119 -5.44 -21.07 -0.84
CA SER A 119 -5.78 -19.93 0.04
C SER A 119 -4.56 -19.05 0.25
N THR A 120 -4.80 -17.78 0.55
CA THR A 120 -3.76 -16.83 0.97
C THR A 120 -4.26 -16.09 2.20
N ASP A 121 -3.45 -16.06 3.25
CA ASP A 121 -3.67 -15.22 4.43
C ASP A 121 -2.77 -14.00 4.31
N ILE A 122 -3.35 -12.81 4.50
CA ILE A 122 -2.72 -11.51 4.33
C ILE A 122 -2.67 -10.82 5.70
N HIS A 123 -1.48 -10.38 6.10
CA HIS A 123 -1.25 -9.59 7.30
C HIS A 123 -0.46 -8.33 6.93
N HIS A 124 -1.09 -7.18 7.07
CA HIS A 124 -0.43 -5.89 6.87
C HIS A 124 -0.38 -5.14 8.19
N VAL A 125 0.76 -4.55 8.49
CA VAL A 125 0.96 -3.69 9.66
C VAL A 125 1.46 -2.34 9.16
N TYR A 126 0.93 -1.29 9.77
CA TYR A 126 1.29 0.10 9.48
C TYR A 126 1.94 0.72 10.71
N THR A 127 2.78 1.69 10.50
CA THR A 127 3.42 2.49 11.53
C THR A 127 3.22 3.98 11.26
N LYS A 128 3.18 4.77 12.32
CA LYS A 128 3.09 6.22 12.19
C LYS A 128 4.49 6.81 12.04
N VAL A 129 4.73 7.48 10.92
CA VAL A 129 5.97 8.19 10.61
C VAL A 129 5.60 9.65 10.40
N ASN A 130 6.00 10.52 11.31
CA ASN A 130 5.49 11.90 11.42
C ASN A 130 3.95 11.88 11.54
N GLU A 131 3.25 12.55 10.63
CA GLU A 131 1.78 12.63 10.60
C GLU A 131 1.12 11.54 9.73
N PHE A 132 1.91 10.64 9.10
CA PHE A 132 1.42 9.67 8.14
C PHE A 132 1.47 8.25 8.70
N TRP A 133 0.40 7.47 8.46
CA TRP A 133 0.40 6.04 8.66
C TRP A 133 0.88 5.35 7.38
N LEU A 134 2.04 4.70 7.49
CA LEU A 134 2.73 4.09 6.36
C LEU A 134 2.92 2.60 6.58
N PRO A 135 2.98 1.78 5.53
CA PRO A 135 3.26 0.36 5.65
C PRO A 135 4.54 0.12 6.44
N GLN A 136 4.52 -0.84 7.36
CA GLN A 136 5.71 -1.30 8.08
C GLN A 136 6.11 -2.69 7.60
N ARG A 137 5.13 -3.58 7.52
CA ARG A 137 5.35 -4.96 7.11
C ARG A 137 4.10 -5.53 6.46
N ASN A 138 4.28 -6.22 5.35
CA ASN A 138 3.24 -7.00 4.69
C ASN A 138 3.70 -8.46 4.60
N VAL A 139 2.87 -9.38 5.08
CA VAL A 139 3.13 -10.82 4.99
C VAL A 139 1.95 -11.47 4.28
N SER A 140 2.25 -12.27 3.26
CA SER A 140 1.26 -13.10 2.57
C SER A 140 1.70 -14.55 2.63
N GLN A 141 0.86 -15.41 3.21
CA GLN A 141 1.10 -16.84 3.33
C GLN A 141 0.12 -17.60 2.46
N SER A 142 0.62 -18.25 1.42
CA SER A 142 -0.19 -18.98 0.45
C SER A 142 -0.01 -20.49 0.60
N LYS A 143 -1.12 -21.22 0.61
CA LYS A 143 -1.15 -22.69 0.50
C LYS A 143 -1.29 -23.09 -0.97
N ILE A 144 -0.41 -23.94 -1.44
CA ILE A 144 -0.39 -24.45 -2.82
C ILE A 144 -1.29 -25.68 -2.94
N ARG A 145 -2.08 -25.76 -4.01
CA ARG A 145 -3.12 -26.78 -4.19
C ARG A 145 -2.58 -28.22 -4.23
N PHE A 146 -1.39 -28.41 -4.77
CA PHE A 146 -0.74 -29.72 -4.90
C PHE A 146 0.36 -29.96 -3.86
N GLY A 147 0.32 -29.21 -2.76
CA GLY A 147 1.22 -29.36 -1.62
C GLY A 147 2.25 -28.23 -1.51
N GLY A 148 2.67 -27.97 -0.27
CA GLY A 148 3.60 -26.90 0.07
C GLY A 148 2.91 -25.57 0.40
N SER A 149 3.74 -24.62 0.77
CA SER A 149 3.35 -23.25 1.07
C SER A 149 4.39 -22.27 0.54
N ALA A 150 3.98 -21.04 0.29
CA ALA A 150 4.85 -19.93 -0.04
C ALA A 150 4.55 -18.79 0.91
N THR A 151 5.60 -18.14 1.43
CA THR A 151 5.49 -16.94 2.23
C THR A 151 6.21 -15.81 1.51
N LEU A 152 5.52 -14.68 1.35
CA LEU A 152 6.07 -13.44 0.89
C LEU A 152 6.05 -12.46 2.06
N THR A 153 7.20 -11.86 2.37
CA THR A 153 7.32 -10.79 3.35
C THR A 153 7.90 -9.57 2.68
N ILE A 154 7.30 -8.43 2.94
CA ILE A 154 7.80 -7.12 2.50
C ILE A 154 7.94 -6.27 3.75
N ASP A 155 9.17 -5.87 4.05
CA ASP A 155 9.49 -4.92 5.10
C ASP A 155 9.75 -3.55 4.47
N TYR A 156 9.18 -2.52 5.07
CA TYR A 156 9.31 -1.13 4.63
C TYR A 156 10.10 -0.34 5.67
N SER A 157 11.13 0.35 5.21
CA SER A 157 12.00 1.17 6.08
C SER A 157 12.44 2.44 5.35
N ASP A 158 13.19 3.27 6.06
CA ASP A 158 13.90 4.43 5.52
C ASP A 158 13.01 5.46 4.79
N TYR A 159 11.81 5.68 5.33
CA TYR A 159 10.88 6.66 4.79
C TYR A 159 11.49 8.06 4.76
N ARG A 160 11.46 8.69 3.59
CA ARG A 160 11.92 10.07 3.38
C ARG A 160 10.81 10.88 2.72
N PHE A 161 10.52 12.04 3.26
CA PHE A 161 9.56 12.96 2.69
C PHE A 161 10.33 14.03 1.91
N LYS A 162 9.90 14.32 0.68
CA LYS A 162 10.36 15.50 -0.05
C LYS A 162 9.48 16.67 0.35
N ASP A 163 10.10 17.80 0.70
CA ASP A 163 9.36 19.04 0.86
C ASP A 163 8.67 19.38 -0.47
N PRO A 164 7.41 19.84 -0.45
CA PRO A 164 6.79 20.34 -1.66
C PRO A 164 7.66 21.48 -2.20
N GLU A 165 8.16 21.34 -3.43
CA GLU A 165 8.80 22.45 -4.11
C GLU A 165 7.78 23.58 -4.17
N ILE A 166 8.01 24.67 -3.42
CA ILE A 166 7.26 25.91 -3.56
C ILE A 166 7.58 26.42 -4.97
N PRO A 167 6.60 26.49 -5.89
CA PRO A 167 6.88 27.08 -7.20
C PRO A 167 7.42 28.49 -6.94
N SER A 168 8.66 28.73 -7.35
CA SER A 168 9.22 30.07 -7.31
C SER A 168 8.30 30.94 -8.15
N ALA A 169 7.57 31.83 -7.49
CA ALA A 169 6.77 32.84 -8.16
C ALA A 169 7.73 33.60 -9.09
N GLN A 170 7.54 33.44 -10.38
CA GLN A 170 8.21 34.28 -11.37
C GLN A 170 7.80 35.71 -11.08
N ALA A 171 8.74 36.46 -10.52
CA ALA A 171 8.59 37.90 -10.39
C ALA A 171 8.51 38.49 -11.81
N SER A 172 7.29 38.84 -12.22
CA SER A 172 7.09 39.66 -13.42
C SER A 172 7.80 40.98 -13.23
N PRO A 173 8.64 41.43 -14.18
CA PRO A 173 9.27 42.73 -14.08
C PRO A 173 8.20 43.81 -14.16
N ILE A 174 8.16 44.66 -13.14
CA ILE A 174 7.34 45.86 -13.11
C ILE A 174 7.91 46.80 -14.20
N ALA A 175 7.14 46.94 -15.27
CA ALA A 175 7.43 47.97 -16.29
C ALA A 175 7.24 49.35 -15.64
N SER A 176 8.35 50.04 -15.42
CA SER A 176 8.36 51.44 -15.04
C SER A 176 8.00 52.29 -16.28
N GLY A 177 6.73 52.70 -16.38
CA GLY A 177 6.28 53.71 -17.32
C GLY A 177 6.53 55.07 -16.71
N SER A 178 7.47 55.84 -17.24
CA SER A 178 7.60 57.28 -16.94
C SER A 178 6.44 58.04 -17.55
N PRO A 179 5.86 59.01 -16.87
CA PRO A 179 4.92 59.94 -17.49
C PRO A 179 5.69 61.07 -18.16
N ASP A 180 5.60 61.13 -19.49
CA ASP A 180 5.98 62.36 -20.21
C ASP A 180 4.92 63.43 -20.00
N VAL A 181 5.40 64.58 -19.50
CA VAL A 181 4.66 65.85 -19.40
C VAL A 181 4.71 66.58 -20.74
N LYS A 182 3.57 66.92 -21.27
CA LYS A 182 3.35 68.17 -22.01
C LYS A 182 1.93 68.63 -21.86
#